data_339ea2ab7db96316f1f3a1ffb91eeecc
#
_entry.id   339ea2ab7db96316f1f3a1ffb91eeecc
#
_cell.length_a   1.000
_cell.length_b   1.000
_cell.length_c   1.000
_cell.angle_alpha   90.00
_cell.angle_beta   90.00
_cell.angle_gamma   90.00
#
_symmetry.space_group_name_H-M   'P 1'
#
loop_
_entity.id
_entity.type
_entity.pdbx_description
1 polymer ?
#
loop_
_entity_poly.entity_id
_entity_poly.type
_entity_poly.pdbx_seq_one_letter_code
_entity_poly.pdbx_strand_id
1 'polypeptide(L)'
;MPNLVPVIIEKEARGERSYDIYSRLLKDRIIMLDTDVNSTSASLIVAQMLFLESTSPGKPINFYINSPGGSVTAGMSIYDTMQFIKSPIHTTVMGIAASMGSFLAMAGEKGKRAILPHARHMIHCLLYTSPSPRDRG
;
A
#
# COMPACT_ATOMS: atom_id res chain seq x y z
N MET A 1 7.96 -21.10 -8.70
CA MET A 1 8.01 -21.39 -7.28
C MET A 1 6.85 -20.76 -6.56
N PRO A 2 6.04 -21.55 -5.93
CA PRO A 2 4.94 -20.96 -5.19
C PRO A 2 5.45 -20.16 -4.00
N ASN A 3 4.77 -19.08 -3.74
CA ASN A 3 5.07 -18.27 -2.58
C ASN A 3 4.42 -18.88 -1.36
N LEU A 4 5.22 -19.10 -0.34
CA LEU A 4 4.71 -19.63 0.91
C LEU A 4 4.37 -18.46 1.81
N VAL A 5 3.13 -18.40 2.24
CA VAL A 5 2.68 -17.37 3.17
C VAL A 5 2.65 -17.99 4.55
N PRO A 6 3.45 -17.47 5.49
CA PRO A 6 3.46 -18.01 6.85
C PRO A 6 2.09 -17.96 7.49
N VAL A 7 1.78 -18.96 8.29
CA VAL A 7 0.54 -19.04 9.02
C VAL A 7 0.80 -18.75 10.49
N ILE A 8 -0.02 -17.90 11.06
CA ILE A 8 0.05 -17.50 12.47
C ILE A 8 -1.13 -18.13 13.18
N ILE A 9 -0.87 -18.74 14.32
CA ILE A 9 -1.93 -19.31 15.15
C ILE A 9 -2.00 -18.48 16.43
N GLU A 10 -3.19 -17.95 16.69
CA GLU A 10 -3.43 -17.14 17.89
C GLU A 10 -4.44 -17.82 18.78
N LYS A 11 -4.23 -17.75 20.10
CA LYS A 11 -5.20 -18.21 21.06
C LYS A 11 -6.15 -17.09 21.39
N GLU A 12 -7.43 -17.40 21.37
CA GLU A 12 -8.48 -16.46 21.71
C GLU A 12 -9.37 -17.08 22.76
N ALA A 13 -10.25 -16.28 23.33
CA ALA A 13 -11.16 -16.75 24.39
C ALA A 13 -11.98 -17.95 23.96
N ARG A 14 -12.24 -18.11 22.65
CA ARG A 14 -13.03 -19.20 22.10
C ARG A 14 -12.21 -20.30 21.48
N GLY A 15 -10.88 -20.29 21.67
CA GLY A 15 -9.99 -21.27 21.10
C GLY A 15 -8.91 -20.61 20.27
N GLU A 16 -8.39 -21.36 19.30
CA GLU A 16 -7.31 -20.89 18.45
C GLU A 16 -7.86 -20.45 17.11
N ARG A 17 -7.24 -19.40 16.54
CA ARG A 17 -7.56 -18.94 15.21
C ARG A 17 -6.30 -18.90 14.36
N SER A 18 -6.40 -19.42 13.15
CA SER A 18 -5.31 -19.45 12.18
C SER A 18 -5.44 -18.28 11.21
N TYR A 19 -4.32 -17.61 10.97
CA TYR A 19 -4.25 -16.51 9.99
C TYR A 19 -3.03 -16.72 9.12
N ASP A 20 -3.08 -16.36 7.82
CA ASP A 20 -1.83 -16.13 7.12
C ASP A 20 -1.27 -14.77 7.60
N ILE A 21 0.00 -14.51 7.32
CA ILE A 21 0.66 -13.33 7.88
C ILE A 21 -0.02 -12.03 7.42
N TYR A 22 -0.45 -11.97 6.15
CA TYR A 22 -1.08 -10.76 5.64
C TYR A 22 -2.45 -10.53 6.28
N SER A 23 -3.22 -11.59 6.47
CA SER A 23 -4.52 -11.50 7.14
C SER A 23 -4.36 -11.07 8.60
N ARG A 24 -3.30 -11.54 9.26
CA ARG A 24 -3.04 -11.15 10.64
C ARG A 24 -2.66 -9.67 10.73
N LEU A 25 -1.84 -9.20 9.79
CA LEU A 25 -1.51 -7.77 9.74
C LEU A 25 -2.74 -6.93 9.44
N LEU A 26 -3.59 -7.41 8.57
CA LEU A 26 -4.83 -6.73 8.23
C LEU A 26 -5.72 -6.52 9.44
N LYS A 27 -5.73 -7.47 10.37
CA LYS A 27 -6.47 -7.34 11.62
C LYS A 27 -6.03 -6.09 12.41
N ASP A 28 -4.76 -5.71 12.29
CA ASP A 28 -4.22 -4.51 12.92
C ASP A 28 -4.25 -3.31 11.98
N ARG A 29 -5.02 -3.38 10.91
CA ARG A 29 -5.23 -2.32 9.93
C ARG A 29 -3.93 -1.97 9.19
N ILE A 30 -3.17 -2.99 8.86
CA ILE A 30 -1.91 -2.85 8.12
C ILE A 30 -2.09 -3.49 6.74
N ILE A 31 -1.82 -2.71 5.70
CA ILE A 31 -1.86 -3.17 4.32
C ILE A 31 -0.47 -2.98 3.73
N MET A 32 -0.02 -3.95 2.94
CA MET A 32 1.29 -3.88 2.32
C MET A 32 1.19 -3.95 0.80
N LEU A 33 1.85 -2.99 0.15
CA LEU A 33 2.09 -3.04 -1.28
C LEU A 33 3.59 -3.31 -1.43
N ASP A 34 3.95 -4.58 -1.61
CA ASP A 34 5.35 -5.00 -1.66
C ASP A 34 5.72 -5.65 -3.00
N THR A 35 5.03 -5.27 -4.04
CA THR A 35 5.27 -5.75 -5.39
C THR A 35 4.94 -4.63 -6.37
N ASP A 36 5.02 -4.91 -7.68
CA ASP A 36 4.61 -3.93 -8.67
C ASP A 36 3.10 -3.69 -8.61
N VAL A 37 2.71 -2.53 -9.13
CA VAL A 37 1.30 -2.14 -9.19
C VAL A 37 0.71 -2.69 -10.48
N ASN A 38 -0.19 -3.65 -10.34
CA ASN A 38 -0.90 -4.27 -11.46
C ASN A 38 -2.35 -4.51 -11.07
N SER A 39 -3.13 -5.06 -11.98
CA SER A 39 -4.56 -5.24 -11.71
C SER A 39 -4.81 -6.16 -10.53
N THR A 40 -3.98 -7.17 -10.35
CA THR A 40 -4.14 -8.12 -9.24
C THR A 40 -3.76 -7.48 -7.91
N SER A 41 -2.59 -6.87 -7.82
CA SER A 41 -2.16 -6.24 -6.57
C SER A 41 -3.10 -5.10 -6.19
N ALA A 42 -3.53 -4.31 -7.16
CA ALA A 42 -4.44 -3.21 -6.90
C ALA A 42 -5.80 -3.69 -6.39
N SER A 43 -6.35 -4.74 -7.00
CA SER A 43 -7.62 -5.29 -6.55
C SER A 43 -7.56 -5.75 -5.10
N LEU A 44 -6.46 -6.40 -4.73
CA LEU A 44 -6.29 -6.88 -3.36
C LEU A 44 -6.18 -5.71 -2.38
N ILE A 45 -5.43 -4.68 -2.75
CA ILE A 45 -5.28 -3.48 -1.90
C ILE A 45 -6.62 -2.77 -1.73
N VAL A 46 -7.35 -2.57 -2.83
CA VAL A 46 -8.65 -1.91 -2.80
C VAL A 46 -9.63 -2.69 -1.92
N ALA A 47 -9.67 -4.02 -2.09
CA ALA A 47 -10.55 -4.85 -1.29
C ALA A 47 -10.23 -4.75 0.20
N GLN A 48 -8.94 -4.74 0.55
CA GLN A 48 -8.52 -4.60 1.93
C GLN A 48 -8.91 -3.25 2.51
N MET A 49 -8.74 -2.18 1.74
CA MET A 49 -9.14 -0.85 2.19
C MET A 49 -10.64 -0.76 2.46
N LEU A 50 -11.44 -1.30 1.54
CA LEU A 50 -12.90 -1.31 1.71
C LEU A 50 -13.31 -2.15 2.90
N PHE A 51 -12.66 -3.29 3.10
CA PHE A 51 -12.94 -4.14 4.24
C PHE A 51 -12.64 -3.42 5.54
N LEU A 52 -11.48 -2.78 5.64
CA LEU A 52 -11.10 -2.08 6.86
C LEU A 52 -12.01 -0.89 7.14
N GLU A 53 -12.43 -0.21 6.09
CA GLU A 53 -13.39 0.88 6.26
C GLU A 53 -14.71 0.37 6.82
N SER A 54 -15.15 -0.81 6.36
CA SER A 54 -16.42 -1.37 6.82
C SER A 54 -16.35 -1.84 8.26
N THR A 55 -15.19 -2.31 8.72
CA THR A 55 -15.06 -2.82 10.09
C THR A 55 -14.96 -1.70 11.13
N SER A 56 -14.31 -0.60 10.79
CA SER A 56 -14.14 0.54 11.70
C SER A 56 -14.00 1.81 10.88
N PRO A 57 -15.11 2.39 10.44
CA PRO A 57 -15.04 3.60 9.60
C PRO A 57 -14.28 4.74 10.27
N GLY A 58 -13.42 5.37 9.53
CA GLY A 58 -12.68 6.53 10.00
C GLY A 58 -11.44 6.21 10.82
N LYS A 59 -11.19 4.94 11.16
CA LYS A 59 -9.98 4.58 11.87
C LYS A 59 -8.79 4.57 10.92
N PRO A 60 -7.60 5.04 11.35
CA PRO A 60 -6.44 5.07 10.46
C PRO A 60 -6.06 3.70 9.92
N ILE A 61 -5.58 3.70 8.69
CA ILE A 61 -5.05 2.51 8.04
C ILE A 61 -3.57 2.77 7.77
N ASN A 62 -2.71 1.82 8.11
CA ASN A 62 -1.28 1.92 7.86
C ASN A 62 -0.96 1.19 6.56
N PHE A 63 -0.44 1.93 5.61
CA PHE A 63 -0.17 1.44 4.27
C PHE A 63 1.32 1.49 4.00
N TYR A 64 1.96 0.32 4.01
CA TYR A 64 3.39 0.20 3.77
C TYR A 64 3.64 -0.05 2.29
N ILE A 65 4.57 0.70 1.72
CA ILE A 65 4.84 0.68 0.29
C ILE A 65 6.30 0.33 0.03
N ASN A 66 6.50 -0.73 -0.72
CA ASN A 66 7.80 -1.14 -1.24
C ASN A 66 7.57 -1.61 -2.67
N SER A 67 7.52 -0.66 -3.60
CA SER A 67 7.07 -0.95 -4.96
C SER A 67 7.80 -0.09 -5.98
N PRO A 68 8.25 -0.68 -7.09
CA PRO A 68 8.84 0.10 -8.18
C PRO A 68 7.80 0.81 -9.03
N GLY A 69 6.52 0.60 -8.74
CA GLY A 69 5.44 1.17 -9.54
C GLY A 69 4.81 0.16 -10.46
N GLY A 70 4.26 0.62 -11.55
CA GLY A 70 3.61 -0.25 -12.52
C GLY A 70 2.48 0.46 -13.25
N SER A 71 1.35 -0.21 -13.36
CA SER A 71 0.21 0.29 -14.11
C SER A 71 -0.38 1.55 -13.51
N VAL A 72 -0.50 2.60 -14.31
CA VAL A 72 -1.12 3.84 -13.89
C VAL A 72 -2.60 3.63 -13.57
N THR A 73 -3.30 2.91 -14.44
CA THR A 73 -4.73 2.65 -14.25
C THR A 73 -4.97 1.88 -12.95
N ALA A 74 -4.18 0.84 -12.71
CA ALA A 74 -4.31 0.06 -11.47
C ALA A 74 -4.00 0.92 -10.24
N GLY A 75 -2.94 1.74 -10.32
CA GLY A 75 -2.59 2.63 -9.23
C GLY A 75 -3.68 3.66 -8.95
N MET A 76 -4.33 4.16 -9.98
CA MET A 76 -5.41 5.12 -9.78
C MET A 76 -6.61 4.50 -9.07
N SER A 77 -6.86 3.21 -9.23
CA SER A 77 -7.93 2.56 -8.48
C SER A 77 -7.63 2.55 -6.99
N ILE A 78 -6.36 2.37 -6.62
CA ILE A 78 -5.96 2.46 -5.22
C ILE A 78 -6.11 3.90 -4.72
N TYR A 79 -5.62 4.85 -5.50
CA TYR A 79 -5.69 6.27 -5.14
C TYR A 79 -7.15 6.71 -4.92
N ASP A 80 -8.03 6.36 -5.86
CA ASP A 80 -9.43 6.73 -5.74
C ASP A 80 -10.06 6.15 -4.48
N THR A 81 -9.70 4.91 -4.13
CA THR A 81 -10.19 4.28 -2.92
C THR A 81 -9.68 5.01 -1.68
N MET A 82 -8.40 5.40 -1.69
CA MET A 82 -7.81 6.17 -0.58
C MET A 82 -8.57 7.49 -0.36
N GLN A 83 -9.05 8.09 -1.44
CA GLN A 83 -9.80 9.34 -1.34
C GLN A 83 -11.26 9.11 -0.98
N PHE A 84 -11.80 7.96 -1.36
CA PHE A 84 -13.22 7.65 -1.16
C PHE A 84 -13.55 7.27 0.27
N ILE A 85 -12.72 6.48 0.91
CA ILE A 85 -12.98 6.02 2.29
C ILE A 85 -12.70 7.14 3.28
N LYS A 86 -13.34 7.06 4.45
CA LYS A 86 -13.17 8.06 5.50
C LYS A 86 -11.91 7.84 6.32
N SER A 87 -11.42 6.61 6.38
CA SER A 87 -10.21 6.28 7.13
C SER A 87 -9.02 7.01 6.53
N PRO A 88 -8.26 7.76 7.33
CA PRO A 88 -7.01 8.36 6.82
C PRO A 88 -5.98 7.27 6.58
N ILE A 89 -5.23 7.43 5.49
CA ILE A 89 -4.21 6.46 5.12
C ILE A 89 -2.85 7.02 5.54
N HIS A 90 -2.18 6.32 6.45
CA HIS A 90 -0.83 6.64 6.89
C HIS A 90 0.14 5.83 6.05
N THR A 91 0.88 6.47 5.16
CA THR A 91 1.80 5.76 4.26
C THR A 91 3.20 5.74 4.83
N THR A 92 3.88 4.62 4.65
CA THR A 92 5.29 4.46 5.04
C THR A 92 6.02 3.77 3.91
N VAL A 93 7.06 4.42 3.39
CA VAL A 93 7.91 3.82 2.36
C VAL A 93 9.00 3.00 3.03
N MET A 94 9.16 1.76 2.60
CA MET A 94 10.28 0.93 2.99
C MET A 94 10.84 0.27 1.73
N GLY A 95 12.16 0.16 1.65
CA GLY A 95 12.80 -0.31 0.44
C GLY A 95 12.78 0.74 -0.64
N ILE A 96 11.78 0.73 -1.48
CA ILE A 96 11.67 1.70 -2.56
C ILE A 96 10.21 2.07 -2.82
N ALA A 97 9.99 3.32 -3.18
CA ALA A 97 8.74 3.74 -3.78
C ALA A 97 9.10 4.57 -5.01
N ALA A 98 8.81 4.04 -6.18
CA ALA A 98 9.14 4.70 -7.43
C ALA A 98 7.90 4.75 -8.32
N SER A 99 7.84 5.76 -9.17
CA SER A 99 6.79 5.84 -10.18
C SER A 99 5.42 5.86 -9.53
N MET A 100 4.52 4.96 -9.90
CA MET A 100 3.19 4.88 -9.30
C MET A 100 3.27 4.56 -7.80
N GLY A 101 4.29 3.80 -7.35
CA GLY A 101 4.51 3.57 -5.93
C GLY A 101 4.80 4.86 -5.18
N SER A 102 5.58 5.74 -5.78
CA SER A 102 5.86 7.07 -5.23
C SER A 102 4.58 7.90 -5.16
N PHE A 103 3.78 7.86 -6.21
CA PHE A 103 2.52 8.61 -6.24
C PHE A 103 1.61 8.20 -5.08
N LEU A 104 1.48 6.89 -4.86
CA LEU A 104 0.64 6.38 -3.78
C LEU A 104 1.20 6.75 -2.41
N ALA A 105 2.51 6.72 -2.25
CA ALA A 105 3.13 7.13 -0.99
C ALA A 105 2.81 8.59 -0.68
N MET A 106 2.83 9.44 -1.69
CA MET A 106 2.54 10.85 -1.51
C MET A 106 1.05 11.14 -1.34
N ALA A 107 0.20 10.18 -1.68
CA ALA A 107 -1.24 10.34 -1.54
C ALA A 107 -1.74 10.10 -0.12
N GLY A 108 -0.86 9.70 0.79
CA GLY A 108 -1.23 9.50 2.18
C GLY A 108 -1.67 10.78 2.86
N GLU A 109 -2.25 10.62 4.05
CA GLU A 109 -2.72 11.74 4.85
C GLU A 109 -1.58 12.71 5.13
N LYS A 110 -1.84 13.99 4.92
CA LYS A 110 -0.84 15.03 5.14
C LYS A 110 -0.34 14.98 6.57
N GLY A 111 0.98 14.99 6.73
CA GLY A 111 1.60 14.88 8.05
C GLY A 111 1.72 13.46 8.57
N LYS A 112 1.19 12.49 7.84
CA LYS A 112 1.22 11.07 8.23
C LYS A 112 1.89 10.22 7.16
N ARG A 113 2.80 10.81 6.40
CA ARG A 113 3.59 10.11 5.39
C ARG A 113 5.00 9.98 5.92
N ALA A 114 5.56 8.79 5.84
CA ALA A 114 6.89 8.51 6.38
C ALA A 114 7.72 7.74 5.38
N ILE A 115 9.04 7.84 5.54
CA ILE A 115 9.99 7.07 4.76
C ILE A 115 11.03 6.53 5.75
N LEU A 116 11.32 5.24 5.67
CA LEU A 116 12.31 4.65 6.56
C LEU A 116 13.72 5.10 6.15
N PRO A 117 14.68 5.11 7.11
CA PRO A 117 15.98 5.75 6.87
C PRO A 117 16.76 5.26 5.67
N HIS A 118 16.62 3.99 5.31
CA HIS A 118 17.35 3.42 4.18
C HIS A 118 16.48 3.18 2.95
N ALA A 119 15.24 3.66 2.99
CA ALA A 119 14.35 3.54 1.85
C ALA A 119 14.63 4.62 0.81
N ARG A 120 14.19 4.36 -0.41
CA ARG A 120 14.37 5.28 -1.53
C ARG A 120 13.00 5.68 -2.07
N HIS A 121 12.81 6.97 -2.24
CA HIS A 121 11.59 7.51 -2.78
C HIS A 121 11.95 8.21 -4.08
N MET A 122 11.55 7.62 -5.21
CA MET A 122 11.95 8.10 -6.52
C MET A 122 10.74 8.63 -7.27
N ILE A 123 10.81 9.90 -7.60
CA ILE A 123 9.78 10.56 -8.37
C ILE A 123 10.33 10.81 -9.76
N HIS A 124 9.63 10.32 -10.78
CA HIS A 124 10.00 10.62 -12.14
C HIS A 124 8.75 10.62 -13.00
N CYS A 125 8.85 11.27 -14.13
CA CYS A 125 7.72 11.34 -15.02
C CYS A 125 7.49 10.00 -15.68
N LEU A 126 6.27 9.51 -15.57
CA LEU A 126 5.93 8.19 -16.10
C LEU A 126 5.77 8.18 -17.60
N LEU A 127 5.50 9.33 -18.17
CA LEU A 127 5.06 9.38 -19.56
C LEU A 127 6.16 9.70 -20.53
N TYR A 128 7.27 10.23 -20.07
CA TYR A 128 8.24 10.63 -21.05
C TYR A 128 9.21 9.53 -21.34
N THR A 129 9.53 9.44 -22.57
CA THR A 129 10.54 8.54 -23.07
C THR A 129 11.82 9.26 -23.39
N SER A 130 11.76 10.58 -23.53
CA SER A 130 12.92 11.39 -23.72
C SER A 130 12.76 12.65 -22.89
N PRO A 131 13.25 12.61 -21.68
CA PRO A 131 13.04 13.71 -20.76
C PRO A 131 13.76 14.97 -21.19
N SER A 132 13.10 16.09 -20.97
CA SER A 132 13.76 17.36 -21.10
C SER A 132 14.55 17.63 -19.82
N PRO A 133 15.54 18.52 -19.88
CA PRO A 133 16.33 18.81 -18.69
C PRO A 133 15.51 19.27 -17.50
N ARG A 134 14.42 19.94 -17.73
CA ARG A 134 13.63 20.48 -16.62
C ARG A 134 12.71 19.44 -16.00
N ASP A 135 12.55 18.31 -16.61
CA ASP A 135 11.68 17.25 -16.10
C ASP A 135 12.36 16.41 -15.05
N ARG A 136 13.57 16.65 -14.80
CA ARG A 136 14.28 15.88 -13.82
C ARG A 136 14.06 16.40 -12.45
N GLY A 137 13.70 15.58 -11.74
CA GLY A 137 13.50 15.75 -10.35
C GLY A 137 13.39 16.64 -9.53
#